data_e2a635e3500e3b9e62d4f66623c6fe81
#
_entry.id   e2a635e3500e3b9e62d4f66623c6fe81
#
_cell.length_a   1.000
_cell.length_b   1.000
_cell.length_c   1.000
_cell.angle_alpha   90.00
_cell.angle_beta   90.00
_cell.angle_gamma   90.00
#
_symmetry.space_group_name_H-M   'P 1'
#
loop_
_entity.id
_entity.type
_entity.pdbx_description
1 polymer ?
#
loop_
_entity_poly.entity_id
_entity_poly.type
_entity_poly.pdbx_seq_one_letter_code
_entity_poly.pdbx_strand_id
1 'polypeptide(L)'
;MKTKHSTSVYLRVSTAEQETDSQEHQVLEYCRVRGWPEPLVLRDAASGATTGRPGLEAMLTLVRAGGVHQVDQVVTYKLDRLGRSLTHLAIIVNELQTRNVALICTSQGIDTSKQNPVGQLQLGVLMAVAEFERALIKERTMAGLEVARKKGKRLGRPPLDPKVIRLILKTAARVGLHVRAIAREIRTSPSSVCRVLARFKHGDVPAIS
;
A
#
# COMPACT_ATOMS: atom_id res chain seq x y z
N MET A 1 3.62 -38.83 -4.67
CA MET A 1 4.33 -37.79 -5.44
C MET A 1 4.74 -36.69 -4.46
N LYS A 2 6.03 -36.43 -4.28
CA LYS A 2 6.47 -35.28 -3.46
C LYS A 2 6.07 -34.02 -4.19
N THR A 3 5.19 -33.24 -3.62
CA THR A 3 4.83 -31.90 -4.10
C THR A 3 6.11 -31.07 -4.18
N LYS A 4 6.43 -30.59 -5.37
CA LYS A 4 7.61 -29.76 -5.63
C LYS A 4 7.31 -28.40 -4.99
N HIS A 5 7.86 -28.14 -3.80
CA HIS A 5 7.68 -26.84 -3.13
C HIS A 5 8.16 -25.73 -4.07
N SER A 6 7.30 -24.77 -4.34
CA SER A 6 7.63 -23.61 -5.17
C SER A 6 8.18 -22.49 -4.29
N THR A 7 9.43 -22.10 -4.53
CA THR A 7 10.10 -21.02 -3.80
C THR A 7 10.12 -19.76 -4.64
N SER A 8 9.68 -18.65 -4.07
CA SER A 8 9.85 -17.32 -4.65
C SER A 8 10.86 -16.52 -3.83
N VAL A 9 11.86 -15.96 -4.46
CA VAL A 9 12.85 -15.07 -3.86
C VAL A 9 12.51 -13.65 -4.23
N TYR A 10 12.41 -12.78 -3.22
CA TYR A 10 12.21 -11.36 -3.44
C TYR A 10 13.44 -10.58 -2.97
N LEU A 11 13.98 -9.78 -3.88
CA LEU A 11 15.15 -8.92 -3.64
C LEU A 11 14.80 -7.47 -3.95
N ARG A 12 15.19 -6.59 -3.04
CA ARG A 12 15.18 -5.15 -3.29
C ARG A 12 16.61 -4.65 -3.32
N VAL A 13 17.07 -4.34 -4.52
CA VAL A 13 18.45 -3.97 -4.80
C VAL A 13 18.63 -2.45 -4.71
N SER A 14 19.67 -2.00 -4.00
CA SER A 14 20.12 -0.60 -4.07
C SER A 14 20.98 -0.41 -5.32
N THR A 15 21.20 0.84 -5.74
CA THR A 15 22.07 1.17 -6.89
C THR A 15 23.55 0.81 -6.69
N ALA A 16 23.96 0.33 -5.52
CA ALA A 16 25.30 -0.17 -5.25
C ALA A 16 25.38 -1.67 -5.64
N GLU A 17 25.92 -1.97 -6.79
CA GLU A 17 25.98 -3.32 -7.39
C GLU A 17 26.60 -4.37 -6.47
N GLN A 18 27.72 -4.07 -5.79
CA GLN A 18 28.45 -5.04 -4.96
C GLN A 18 27.67 -5.56 -3.74
N GLU A 19 26.88 -4.72 -3.06
CA GLU A 19 26.04 -5.18 -1.95
C GLU A 19 24.88 -6.05 -2.41
N THR A 20 24.40 -5.81 -3.62
CA THR A 20 23.29 -6.51 -4.25
C THR A 20 23.64 -7.94 -4.58
N ASP A 21 24.79 -8.14 -5.24
CA ASP A 21 25.28 -9.46 -5.66
C ASP A 21 25.56 -10.36 -4.44
N SER A 22 26.09 -9.78 -3.37
CA SER A 22 26.33 -10.52 -2.12
C SER A 22 25.04 -10.98 -1.44
N GLN A 23 24.00 -10.14 -1.41
CA GLN A 23 22.71 -10.48 -0.80
C GLN A 23 21.98 -11.55 -1.63
N GLU A 24 21.96 -11.40 -2.94
CA GLU A 24 21.37 -12.39 -3.85
C GLU A 24 22.07 -13.74 -3.71
N HIS A 25 23.40 -13.75 -3.75
CA HIS A 25 24.17 -14.97 -3.59
C HIS A 25 23.86 -15.70 -2.29
N GLN A 26 23.78 -14.97 -1.15
CA GLN A 26 23.45 -15.56 0.14
C GLN A 26 22.04 -16.17 0.16
N VAL A 27 21.05 -15.51 -0.44
CA VAL A 27 19.67 -16.02 -0.49
C VAL A 27 19.57 -17.26 -1.40
N LEU A 28 20.22 -17.25 -2.54
CA LEU A 28 20.23 -18.39 -3.48
C LEU A 28 20.99 -19.58 -2.88
N GLU A 29 22.12 -19.33 -2.24
CA GLU A 29 22.89 -20.39 -1.55
C GLU A 29 22.07 -21.01 -0.40
N TYR A 30 21.32 -20.19 0.36
CA TYR A 30 20.40 -20.69 1.37
C TYR A 30 19.35 -21.65 0.77
N CYS A 31 18.77 -21.30 -0.39
CA CYS A 31 17.82 -22.16 -1.09
C CYS A 31 18.49 -23.46 -1.56
N ARG A 32 19.72 -23.37 -2.08
CA ARG A 32 20.50 -24.50 -2.57
C ARG A 32 20.82 -25.50 -1.45
N VAL A 33 21.31 -25.00 -0.31
CA VAL A 33 21.66 -25.84 0.86
C VAL A 33 20.44 -26.57 1.42
N ARG A 34 19.25 -25.95 1.32
CA ARG A 34 17.97 -26.58 1.69
C ARG A 34 17.46 -27.62 0.68
N GLY A 35 18.15 -27.78 -0.45
CA GLY A 35 17.74 -28.73 -1.50
C GLY A 35 16.45 -28.31 -2.20
N TRP A 36 16.09 -27.02 -2.17
CA TRP A 36 14.89 -26.52 -2.87
C TRP A 36 15.15 -26.44 -4.37
N PRO A 37 14.12 -26.61 -5.19
CA PRO A 37 14.19 -26.34 -6.62
C PRO A 37 14.65 -24.92 -6.89
N GLU A 38 15.15 -24.67 -8.10
CA GLU A 38 15.53 -23.32 -8.54
C GLU A 38 14.39 -22.33 -8.27
N PRO A 39 14.63 -21.28 -7.46
CA PRO A 39 13.58 -20.35 -7.06
C PRO A 39 13.29 -19.34 -8.17
N LEU A 40 12.04 -18.85 -8.21
CA LEU A 40 11.69 -17.70 -9.03
C LEU A 40 12.19 -16.42 -8.34
N VAL A 41 13.15 -15.74 -8.96
CA VAL A 41 13.75 -14.52 -8.42
C VAL A 41 13.07 -13.28 -8.99
N LEU A 42 12.48 -12.48 -8.10
CA LEU A 42 11.81 -11.21 -8.41
C LEU A 42 12.59 -10.05 -7.78
N ARG A 43 12.89 -9.04 -8.59
CA ARG A 43 13.77 -7.93 -8.19
C ARG A 43 13.07 -6.59 -8.36
N ASP A 44 13.29 -5.68 -7.39
CA ASP A 44 12.92 -4.28 -7.50
C ASP A 44 14.14 -3.39 -7.22
N ALA A 45 14.31 -2.33 -8.00
CA ALA A 45 15.34 -1.34 -7.76
C ALA A 45 14.90 -0.35 -6.67
N ALA A 46 15.77 -0.11 -5.69
CA ALA A 46 15.57 0.89 -4.64
C ALA A 46 15.99 2.28 -5.14
N SER A 47 15.36 2.80 -6.20
CA SER A 47 15.57 4.20 -6.59
C SER A 47 14.63 5.10 -5.79
N GLY A 48 15.15 6.25 -5.28
CA GLY A 48 14.33 7.23 -4.57
C GLY A 48 13.23 7.86 -5.42
N ALA A 49 13.32 7.74 -6.75
CA ALA A 49 12.37 8.29 -7.71
C ALA A 49 11.22 7.33 -8.06
N THR A 50 11.37 6.03 -7.86
CA THR A 50 10.36 5.05 -8.27
C THR A 50 9.54 4.57 -7.07
N THR A 51 8.28 4.99 -7.00
CA THR A 51 7.33 4.54 -5.97
C THR A 51 6.78 3.14 -6.24
N GLY A 52 6.87 2.63 -7.47
CA GLY A 52 6.40 1.31 -7.87
C GLY A 52 7.34 0.19 -7.38
N ARG A 53 6.77 -0.98 -7.09
CA ARG A 53 7.48 -2.21 -6.74
C ARG A 53 6.89 -3.37 -7.55
N PRO A 54 7.14 -3.40 -8.89
CA PRO A 54 6.55 -4.40 -9.77
C PRO A 54 6.95 -5.82 -9.40
N GLY A 55 8.17 -6.05 -8.90
CA GLY A 55 8.62 -7.36 -8.44
C GLY A 55 7.87 -7.85 -7.21
N LEU A 56 7.62 -6.97 -6.23
CA LEU A 56 6.80 -7.29 -5.06
C LEU A 56 5.35 -7.60 -5.47
N GLU A 57 4.76 -6.78 -6.32
CA GLU A 57 3.38 -7.00 -6.80
C GLU A 57 3.26 -8.29 -7.61
N ALA A 58 4.25 -8.61 -8.43
CA ALA A 58 4.31 -9.88 -9.14
C ALA A 58 4.37 -11.07 -8.18
N MET A 59 5.22 -10.99 -7.14
CA MET A 59 5.30 -12.01 -6.08
C MET A 59 3.95 -12.21 -5.38
N LEU A 60 3.32 -11.11 -4.93
CA LEU A 60 2.02 -11.19 -4.27
C LEU A 60 0.92 -11.71 -5.19
N THR A 61 0.98 -11.40 -6.48
CA THR A 61 0.06 -11.94 -7.49
C THR A 61 0.20 -13.45 -7.62
N LEU A 62 1.43 -13.98 -7.63
CA LEU A 62 1.68 -15.42 -7.64
C LEU A 62 1.16 -16.09 -6.37
N VAL A 63 1.39 -15.49 -5.20
CA VAL A 63 0.87 -15.95 -3.92
C VAL A 63 -0.66 -15.97 -3.92
N ARG A 64 -1.31 -15.01 -4.56
CA ARG A 64 -2.78 -14.92 -4.69
C ARG A 64 -3.35 -15.93 -5.68
N ALA A 65 -2.65 -16.22 -6.75
CA ALA A 65 -3.13 -17.10 -7.80
C ALA A 65 -3.34 -18.53 -7.30
N GLY A 66 -2.47 -19.05 -6.44
CA GLY A 66 -2.55 -20.44 -5.96
C GLY A 66 -2.50 -21.47 -7.09
N GLY A 67 -2.96 -22.70 -6.80
CA GLY A 67 -3.11 -23.74 -7.82
C GLY A 67 -1.79 -24.35 -8.29
N VAL A 68 -1.64 -24.57 -9.61
CA VAL A 68 -0.47 -25.27 -10.21
C VAL A 68 0.84 -24.52 -10.00
N HIS A 69 0.79 -23.20 -9.80
CA HIS A 69 1.93 -22.33 -9.51
C HIS A 69 1.98 -21.89 -8.06
N GLN A 70 1.47 -22.72 -7.16
CA GLN A 70 1.42 -22.39 -5.74
C GLN A 70 2.81 -22.11 -5.20
N VAL A 71 2.99 -20.90 -4.65
CA VAL A 71 4.17 -20.51 -3.88
C VAL A 71 3.99 -21.02 -2.46
N ASP A 72 4.89 -21.87 -2.00
CA ASP A 72 4.85 -22.43 -0.65
C ASP A 72 5.66 -21.58 0.33
N GLN A 73 6.65 -20.86 -0.20
CA GLN A 73 7.55 -20.03 0.60
C GLN A 73 8.10 -18.83 -0.17
N VAL A 74 8.20 -17.72 0.55
CA VAL A 74 8.84 -16.47 0.10
C VAL A 74 10.13 -16.29 0.89
N VAL A 75 11.24 -16.12 0.19
CA VAL A 75 12.55 -15.88 0.78
C VAL A 75 13.01 -14.47 0.47
N THR A 76 13.52 -13.78 1.47
CA THR A 76 14.11 -12.44 1.33
C THR A 76 15.37 -12.32 2.19
N TYR A 77 16.22 -11.36 1.89
CA TYR A 77 17.42 -11.13 2.68
C TYR A 77 17.11 -10.50 4.04
N LYS A 78 16.34 -9.40 4.07
CA LYS A 78 15.91 -8.67 5.27
C LYS A 78 14.45 -8.25 5.17
N LEU A 79 13.76 -8.14 6.31
CA LEU A 79 12.36 -7.72 6.37
C LEU A 79 12.14 -6.29 5.85
N ASP A 80 13.11 -5.38 6.01
CA ASP A 80 13.05 -4.02 5.48
C ASP A 80 13.07 -3.96 3.95
N ARG A 81 13.52 -5.02 3.29
CA ARG A 81 13.41 -5.17 1.85
C ARG A 81 11.98 -5.45 1.41
N LEU A 82 11.25 -6.20 2.23
CA LEU A 82 9.87 -6.58 1.95
C LEU A 82 8.88 -5.45 2.26
N GLY A 83 8.97 -4.83 3.44
CA GLY A 83 8.10 -3.73 3.88
C GLY A 83 8.77 -2.35 3.81
N ARG A 84 8.00 -1.29 3.47
CA ARG A 84 8.45 0.12 3.57
C ARG A 84 8.22 0.70 4.97
N SER A 85 7.38 0.09 5.74
CA SER A 85 7.05 0.41 7.13
C SER A 85 6.65 -0.88 7.84
N LEU A 86 6.65 -0.87 9.16
CA LEU A 86 6.16 -2.00 9.94
C LEU A 86 4.70 -2.33 9.60
N THR A 87 3.86 -1.33 9.43
CA THR A 87 2.45 -1.53 9.00
C THR A 87 2.35 -2.21 7.63
N HIS A 88 3.17 -1.80 6.66
CA HIS A 88 3.17 -2.42 5.33
C HIS A 88 3.71 -3.85 5.38
N LEU A 89 4.76 -4.10 6.16
CA LEU A 89 5.28 -5.44 6.41
C LEU A 89 4.21 -6.34 7.04
N ALA A 90 3.49 -5.84 8.04
CA ALA A 90 2.41 -6.56 8.69
C ALA A 90 1.31 -7.00 7.71
N ILE A 91 0.93 -6.13 6.77
CA ILE A 91 -0.06 -6.46 5.73
C ILE A 91 0.43 -7.62 4.85
N ILE A 92 1.68 -7.53 4.37
CA ILE A 92 2.28 -8.57 3.52
C ILE A 92 2.35 -9.90 4.27
N VAL A 93 2.86 -9.87 5.49
CA VAL A 93 3.00 -11.06 6.32
C VAL A 93 1.65 -11.73 6.60
N ASN A 94 0.64 -10.95 6.97
CA ASN A 94 -0.72 -11.48 7.18
C ASN A 94 -1.29 -12.11 5.90
N GLU A 95 -1.01 -11.52 4.74
CA GLU A 95 -1.41 -12.08 3.45
C GLU A 95 -0.71 -13.42 3.17
N LEU A 96 0.58 -13.54 3.44
CA LEU A 96 1.32 -14.80 3.30
C LEU A 96 0.77 -15.87 4.25
N GLN A 97 0.53 -15.52 5.52
CA GLN A 97 0.01 -16.45 6.53
C GLN A 97 -1.39 -16.97 6.19
N THR A 98 -2.30 -16.08 5.76
CA THR A 98 -3.66 -16.48 5.34
C THR A 98 -3.67 -17.46 4.17
N ARG A 99 -2.61 -17.46 3.38
CA ARG A 99 -2.43 -18.37 2.25
C ARG A 99 -1.53 -19.56 2.55
N ASN A 100 -1.13 -19.74 3.82
CA ASN A 100 -0.19 -20.76 4.26
C ASN A 100 1.17 -20.73 3.54
N VAL A 101 1.63 -19.54 3.14
CA VAL A 101 2.95 -19.32 2.53
C VAL A 101 3.93 -18.94 3.64
N ALA A 102 5.03 -19.67 3.75
CA ALA A 102 6.08 -19.37 4.72
C ALA A 102 6.89 -18.15 4.29
N LEU A 103 7.24 -17.29 5.26
CA LEU A 103 8.20 -16.20 5.08
C LEU A 103 9.53 -16.57 5.70
N ILE A 104 10.60 -16.45 4.94
CA ILE A 104 11.96 -16.72 5.38
C ILE A 104 12.82 -15.50 5.14
N CYS A 105 13.51 -15.06 6.21
CA CYS A 105 14.42 -13.93 6.16
C CYS A 105 15.82 -14.41 6.54
N THR A 106 16.72 -14.51 5.56
CA THR A 106 17.99 -15.21 5.74
C THR A 106 18.95 -14.51 6.70
N SER A 107 19.03 -13.17 6.68
CA SER A 107 19.95 -12.42 7.54
C SER A 107 19.50 -12.28 8.99
N GLN A 108 18.21 -12.48 9.27
CA GLN A 108 17.62 -12.31 10.59
C GLN A 108 17.23 -13.67 11.24
N GLY A 109 17.48 -14.78 10.53
CA GLY A 109 17.13 -16.11 11.01
C GLY A 109 15.64 -16.35 11.23
N ILE A 110 14.79 -15.55 10.58
CA ILE A 110 13.34 -15.69 10.68
C ILE A 110 12.87 -16.72 9.65
N ASP A 111 12.18 -17.75 10.11
CA ASP A 111 11.56 -18.77 9.28
C ASP A 111 10.18 -19.07 9.88
N THR A 112 9.10 -18.66 9.18
CA THR A 112 7.73 -18.80 9.66
C THR A 112 7.07 -20.09 9.19
N SER A 113 7.86 -21.06 8.70
CA SER A 113 7.34 -22.36 8.35
C SER A 113 6.68 -23.04 9.57
N LYS A 114 5.72 -23.92 9.32
CA LYS A 114 4.96 -24.62 10.39
C LYS A 114 5.87 -25.43 11.34
N GLN A 115 7.07 -25.79 10.88
CA GLN A 115 8.05 -26.54 11.67
C GLN A 115 8.90 -25.65 12.58
N ASN A 116 8.78 -24.32 12.51
CA ASN A 116 9.60 -23.40 13.33
C ASN A 116 8.74 -22.50 14.23
N PRO A 117 8.36 -22.96 15.45
CA PRO A 117 7.57 -22.15 16.38
C PRO A 117 8.26 -20.85 16.81
N VAL A 118 9.59 -20.84 16.86
CA VAL A 118 10.37 -19.65 17.25
C VAL A 118 10.23 -18.54 16.21
N GLY A 119 10.32 -18.88 14.92
CA GLY A 119 10.10 -17.92 13.84
C GLY A 119 8.68 -17.37 13.82
N GLN A 120 7.70 -18.21 14.13
CA GLN A 120 6.30 -17.77 14.28
C GLN A 120 6.12 -16.80 15.46
N LEU A 121 6.75 -17.07 16.60
CA LEU A 121 6.74 -16.17 17.75
C LEU A 121 7.40 -14.82 17.43
N GLN A 122 8.58 -14.83 16.81
CA GLN A 122 9.30 -13.62 16.40
C GLN A 122 8.44 -12.75 15.50
N LEU A 123 7.77 -13.37 14.53
CA LEU A 123 6.85 -12.67 13.64
C LEU A 123 5.64 -12.12 14.40
N GLY A 124 5.06 -12.89 15.32
CA GLY A 124 3.95 -12.45 16.17
C GLY A 124 4.29 -11.20 16.98
N VAL A 125 5.48 -11.13 17.55
CA VAL A 125 5.97 -9.95 18.28
C VAL A 125 6.10 -8.75 17.33
N LEU A 126 6.69 -8.93 16.14
CA LEU A 126 6.79 -7.87 15.14
C LEU A 126 5.42 -7.34 14.71
N MET A 127 4.44 -8.22 14.53
CA MET A 127 3.07 -7.84 14.18
C MET A 127 2.41 -7.03 15.30
N ALA A 128 2.55 -7.46 16.56
CA ALA A 128 2.02 -6.75 17.71
C ALA A 128 2.62 -5.33 17.84
N VAL A 129 3.93 -5.17 17.61
CA VAL A 129 4.58 -3.86 17.60
C VAL A 129 4.05 -2.99 16.47
N ALA A 130 3.85 -3.53 15.26
CA ALA A 130 3.29 -2.80 14.13
C ALA A 130 1.85 -2.31 14.38
N GLU A 131 1.02 -3.13 15.01
CA GLU A 131 -0.33 -2.75 15.41
C GLU A 131 -0.32 -1.65 16.48
N PHE A 132 0.56 -1.75 17.46
CA PHE A 132 0.73 -0.75 18.50
C PHE A 132 1.17 0.60 17.91
N GLU A 133 2.17 0.63 17.04
CA GLU A 133 2.58 1.86 16.35
C GLU A 133 1.43 2.49 15.55
N ARG A 134 0.65 1.66 14.84
CA ARG A 134 -0.53 2.13 14.09
C ARG A 134 -1.58 2.75 15.02
N ALA A 135 -1.83 2.14 16.17
CA ALA A 135 -2.76 2.66 17.17
C ALA A 135 -2.29 4.03 17.71
N LEU A 136 -1.00 4.17 18.02
CA LEU A 136 -0.42 5.44 18.49
C LEU A 136 -0.51 6.54 17.42
N ILE A 137 -0.24 6.23 16.15
CA ILE A 137 -0.38 7.21 15.06
C ILE A 137 -1.83 7.67 14.93
N LYS A 138 -2.78 6.75 15.02
CA LYS A 138 -4.22 7.06 14.98
C LYS A 138 -4.62 7.96 16.14
N GLU A 139 -4.20 7.65 17.37
CA GLU A 139 -4.47 8.43 18.55
C GLU A 139 -3.92 9.86 18.42
N ARG A 140 -2.65 10.02 18.05
CA ARG A 140 -2.03 11.33 17.82
C ARG A 140 -2.75 12.13 16.74
N THR A 141 -3.17 11.47 15.67
CA THR A 141 -3.92 12.12 14.57
C THR A 141 -5.27 12.60 15.06
N MET A 142 -6.00 11.80 15.83
CA MET A 142 -7.30 12.18 16.39
C MET A 142 -7.16 13.34 17.36
N ALA A 143 -6.18 13.31 18.26
CA ALA A 143 -5.88 14.41 19.17
C ALA A 143 -5.54 15.70 18.41
N GLY A 144 -4.72 15.61 17.36
CA GLY A 144 -4.39 16.75 16.49
C GLY A 144 -5.60 17.34 15.78
N LEU A 145 -6.50 16.48 15.29
CA LEU A 145 -7.76 16.91 14.65
C LEU A 145 -8.70 17.60 15.66
N GLU A 146 -8.76 17.11 16.89
CA GLU A 146 -9.57 17.72 17.94
C GLU A 146 -9.05 19.12 18.30
N VAL A 147 -7.73 19.27 18.46
CA VAL A 147 -7.11 20.58 18.68
C VAL A 147 -7.38 21.53 17.51
N ALA A 148 -7.29 21.04 16.27
CA ALA A 148 -7.58 21.84 15.09
C ALA A 148 -9.06 22.30 15.06
N ARG A 149 -9.99 21.43 15.45
CA ARG A 149 -11.43 21.77 15.59
C ARG A 149 -11.65 22.83 16.67
N LYS A 150 -11.04 22.68 17.85
CA LYS A 150 -11.12 23.66 18.95
C LYS A 150 -10.55 25.02 18.54
N LYS A 151 -9.54 25.05 17.66
CA LYS A 151 -8.98 26.29 17.07
C LYS A 151 -9.80 26.84 15.89
N GLY A 152 -10.99 26.31 15.62
CA GLY A 152 -11.86 26.76 14.54
C GLY A 152 -11.37 26.42 13.13
N LYS A 153 -10.33 25.58 12.98
CA LYS A 153 -9.85 25.18 11.66
C LYS A 153 -10.85 24.24 11.00
N ARG A 154 -11.27 24.61 9.80
CA ARG A 154 -12.13 23.74 9.00
C ARG A 154 -11.31 22.54 8.52
N LEU A 155 -11.79 21.35 8.85
CA LEU A 155 -11.19 20.08 8.42
C LEU A 155 -11.84 19.59 7.11
N GLY A 156 -11.09 18.83 6.34
CA GLY A 156 -11.54 18.22 5.09
C GLY A 156 -11.22 19.07 3.86
N ARG A 157 -11.90 18.77 2.75
CA ARG A 157 -11.67 19.43 1.47
C ARG A 157 -12.04 20.92 1.56
N PRO A 158 -11.19 21.85 1.13
CA PRO A 158 -11.52 23.27 1.07
C PRO A 158 -12.83 23.52 0.31
N PRO A 159 -13.60 24.56 0.69
CA PRO A 159 -14.76 24.95 -0.10
C PRO A 159 -14.32 25.35 -1.52
N LEU A 160 -15.25 25.22 -2.46
CA LEU A 160 -15.04 25.77 -3.80
C LEU A 160 -14.88 27.29 -3.70
N ASP A 161 -13.98 27.83 -4.52
CA ASP A 161 -13.82 29.29 -4.66
C ASP A 161 -15.20 29.91 -5.01
N PRO A 162 -15.63 30.97 -4.29
CA PRO A 162 -16.86 31.69 -4.59
C PRO A 162 -16.98 32.10 -6.07
N LYS A 163 -15.85 32.43 -6.72
CA LYS A 163 -15.81 32.74 -8.16
C LYS A 163 -16.26 31.55 -9.01
N VAL A 164 -15.79 30.36 -8.66
CA VAL A 164 -16.17 29.12 -9.36
C VAL A 164 -17.64 28.79 -9.12
N ILE A 165 -18.15 29.01 -7.91
CA ILE A 165 -19.57 28.81 -7.60
C ILE A 165 -20.43 29.75 -8.44
N ARG A 166 -20.11 31.06 -8.50
CA ARG A 166 -20.82 32.05 -9.32
C ARG A 166 -20.80 31.66 -10.81
N LEU A 167 -19.65 31.19 -11.30
CA LEU A 167 -19.51 30.78 -12.70
C LEU A 167 -20.39 29.55 -13.00
N ILE A 168 -20.44 28.56 -12.09
CA ILE A 168 -21.33 27.41 -12.23
C ILE A 168 -22.81 27.86 -12.34
N LEU A 169 -23.25 28.73 -11.44
CA LEU A 169 -24.62 29.22 -11.42
C LEU A 169 -24.99 30.03 -12.67
N LYS A 170 -24.07 30.92 -13.09
CA LYS A 170 -24.26 31.74 -14.32
C LYS A 170 -24.33 30.87 -15.57
N THR A 171 -23.45 29.86 -15.68
CA THR A 171 -23.48 28.93 -16.81
C THR A 171 -24.71 28.04 -16.78
N ALA A 172 -25.14 27.58 -15.61
CA ALA A 172 -26.36 26.79 -15.48
C ALA A 172 -27.63 27.57 -15.89
N ALA A 173 -27.70 28.87 -15.61
CA ALA A 173 -28.79 29.72 -16.04
C ALA A 173 -28.83 29.90 -17.57
N ARG A 174 -27.69 29.87 -18.25
CA ARG A 174 -27.55 30.05 -19.69
C ARG A 174 -27.75 28.75 -20.50
N VAL A 175 -27.17 27.65 -20.04
CA VAL A 175 -27.06 26.35 -20.78
C VAL A 175 -28.08 25.33 -20.27
N GLY A 176 -28.84 25.69 -19.21
CA GLY A 176 -29.67 24.73 -18.48
C GLY A 176 -28.90 23.85 -17.52
N LEU A 177 -29.59 22.96 -16.81
CA LEU A 177 -29.01 22.13 -15.71
C LEU A 177 -28.16 20.91 -16.18
N HIS A 178 -27.56 20.99 -17.35
CA HIS A 178 -26.72 19.90 -17.89
C HIS A 178 -25.32 19.86 -17.24
N VAL A 179 -25.19 19.11 -16.17
CA VAL A 179 -24.00 19.03 -15.33
C VAL A 179 -22.70 18.81 -16.12
N ARG A 180 -22.72 17.89 -17.10
CA ARG A 180 -21.52 17.58 -17.91
C ARG A 180 -21.12 18.73 -18.86
N ALA A 181 -22.09 19.42 -19.41
CA ALA A 181 -21.87 20.58 -20.29
C ALA A 181 -21.26 21.74 -19.50
N ILE A 182 -21.83 22.06 -18.34
CA ILE A 182 -21.29 23.08 -17.41
C ILE A 182 -19.87 22.72 -16.98
N ALA A 183 -19.64 21.47 -16.55
CA ALA A 183 -18.34 21.02 -16.09
C ALA A 183 -17.24 21.17 -17.16
N ARG A 184 -17.57 20.87 -18.42
CA ARG A 184 -16.68 21.00 -19.58
C ARG A 184 -16.37 22.48 -19.87
N GLU A 185 -17.38 23.33 -19.90
CA GLU A 185 -17.24 24.75 -20.23
C GLU A 185 -16.36 25.50 -19.23
N ILE A 186 -16.55 25.27 -17.93
CA ILE A 186 -15.81 25.95 -16.87
C ILE A 186 -14.57 25.16 -16.38
N ARG A 187 -14.23 24.08 -17.05
CA ARG A 187 -13.07 23.20 -16.72
C ARG A 187 -13.05 22.75 -15.25
N THR A 188 -14.21 22.30 -14.75
CA THR A 188 -14.32 21.77 -13.39
C THR A 188 -14.85 20.33 -13.38
N SER A 189 -14.85 19.68 -12.21
CA SER A 189 -15.39 18.32 -12.12
C SER A 189 -16.92 18.30 -12.13
N PRO A 190 -17.58 17.33 -12.79
CA PRO A 190 -19.02 17.15 -12.75
C PRO A 190 -19.58 17.04 -11.31
N SER A 191 -18.83 16.40 -10.40
CA SER A 191 -19.21 16.27 -9.00
C SER A 191 -19.26 17.63 -8.27
N SER A 192 -18.38 18.57 -8.64
CA SER A 192 -18.40 19.93 -8.10
C SER A 192 -19.62 20.69 -8.56
N VAL A 193 -19.97 20.60 -9.86
CA VAL A 193 -21.17 21.22 -10.43
C VAL A 193 -22.43 20.65 -9.76
N CYS A 194 -22.54 19.32 -9.67
CA CYS A 194 -23.67 18.66 -9.02
C CYS A 194 -23.90 19.14 -7.59
N ARG A 195 -22.80 19.27 -6.82
CA ARG A 195 -22.86 19.73 -5.42
C ARG A 195 -23.33 21.17 -5.29
N VAL A 196 -22.88 22.04 -6.17
CA VAL A 196 -23.31 23.46 -6.19
C VAL A 196 -24.77 23.57 -6.58
N LEU A 197 -25.18 22.88 -7.64
CA LEU A 197 -26.61 22.91 -8.10
C LEU A 197 -27.55 22.28 -7.07
N ALA A 198 -27.17 21.23 -6.38
CA ALA A 198 -27.94 20.63 -5.31
C ALA A 198 -28.19 21.62 -4.16
N ARG A 199 -27.13 22.34 -3.71
CA ARG A 199 -27.25 23.37 -2.68
C ARG A 199 -28.13 24.55 -3.11
N PHE A 200 -28.01 24.95 -4.37
CA PHE A 200 -28.86 26.01 -4.93
C PHE A 200 -30.33 25.65 -4.90
N LYS A 201 -30.71 24.41 -5.22
CA LYS A 201 -32.10 23.92 -5.14
C LYS A 201 -32.66 23.93 -3.71
N HIS A 202 -31.81 23.81 -2.69
CA HIS A 202 -32.19 23.82 -1.28
C HIS A 202 -32.10 25.20 -0.59
N GLY A 203 -31.84 26.28 -1.34
CA GLY A 203 -31.75 27.63 -0.77
C GLY A 203 -30.47 27.97 0.04
N ASP A 204 -29.51 27.08 0.08
CA ASP A 204 -28.27 27.13 0.91
C ASP A 204 -27.12 27.90 0.24
N VAL A 205 -27.42 28.79 -0.72
CA VAL A 205 -26.34 29.56 -1.36
C VAL A 205 -26.20 30.88 -0.63
N PRO A 206 -25.00 31.24 -0.14
CA PRO A 206 -24.73 32.52 0.47
C PRO A 206 -25.08 33.62 -0.52
N ALA A 207 -25.78 34.66 -0.05
CA ALA A 207 -26.18 35.81 -0.83
C ALA A 207 -25.01 36.34 -1.68
N ILE A 208 -25.23 36.41 -2.97
CA ILE A 208 -24.25 36.89 -3.92
C ILE A 208 -24.33 38.42 -3.88
N SER A 209 -23.59 39.06 -2.97
CA SER A 209 -23.27 40.48 -3.03
C SER A 209 -22.15 40.72 -4.00
#